data_139ca1fd199e67a69ca70069fc552def
#
_entry.id   139ca1fd199e67a69ca70069fc552def
#
_cell.length_a   1.000
_cell.length_b   1.000
_cell.length_c   1.000
_cell.angle_alpha   90.00
_cell.angle_beta   90.00
_cell.angle_gamma   90.00
#
_symmetry.space_group_name_H-M   'P 1'
#
loop_
_entity.id
_entity.type
_entity.pdbx_description
1 polymer ?
#
loop_
_entity_poly.entity_id
_entity_poly.type
_entity_poly.pdbx_seq_one_letter_code
_entity_poly.pdbx_strand_id
1 'polypeptide(L)'
;HVYVGAKERACARLGIRSTRIDIAADADYDEVVSTVERLNADPDVNGILVQSPLPSGMDEIAITDLIDPVKDVDGFHAQNLGRLVQGDASGLLPCTPAGVMQMLDWANVDLNGKRAVVIGRSRIVGMPQSLLLAQKGADATVTIAHSRTQDMASLCRDADVIVAAVGRPEMVTADWIKPGATVIDVGVNR
;
A
#
# COMPACT_ATOMS: atom_id res chain seq x y z
N HIS A 1 13.91 -4.13 11.65
CA HIS A 1 15.16 -3.35 11.61
C HIS A 1 15.70 -3.14 10.17
N VAL A 2 15.74 -4.15 9.31
CA VAL A 2 16.31 -4.05 7.94
C VAL A 2 15.53 -3.03 7.08
N TYR A 3 14.21 -3.07 7.15
CA TYR A 3 13.33 -2.22 6.34
C TYR A 3 13.40 -0.75 6.76
N VAL A 4 13.39 -0.47 8.08
CA VAL A 4 13.53 0.90 8.61
C VAL A 4 14.88 1.50 8.21
N GLY A 5 15.96 0.75 8.39
CA GLY A 5 17.30 1.22 7.98
C GLY A 5 17.44 1.46 6.48
N ALA A 6 16.66 0.77 5.62
CA ALA A 6 16.63 1.06 4.20
C ALA A 6 15.93 2.40 3.89
N LYS A 7 14.84 2.72 4.58
CA LYS A 7 14.15 4.01 4.50
C LYS A 7 15.08 5.15 4.93
N GLU A 8 15.75 5.03 6.07
CA GLU A 8 16.70 6.04 6.58
C GLU A 8 17.83 6.32 5.58
N ARG A 9 18.42 5.27 4.99
CA ARG A 9 19.44 5.44 3.95
C ARG A 9 18.91 6.11 2.69
N ALA A 10 17.68 5.79 2.29
CA ALA A 10 17.03 6.45 1.14
C ALA A 10 16.80 7.93 1.41
N CYS A 11 16.29 8.28 2.58
CA CYS A 11 16.11 9.68 3.02
C CYS A 11 17.44 10.44 2.96
N ALA A 12 18.51 9.87 3.52
CA ALA A 12 19.83 10.52 3.51
C ALA A 12 20.34 10.78 2.09
N ARG A 13 20.16 9.84 1.16
CA ARG A 13 20.57 10.00 -0.25
C ARG A 13 19.79 11.13 -0.96
N LEU A 14 18.54 11.33 -0.58
CA LEU A 14 17.65 12.32 -1.18
C LEU A 14 17.69 13.68 -0.47
N GLY A 15 18.52 13.84 0.57
CA GLY A 15 18.57 15.06 1.37
C GLY A 15 17.35 15.26 2.27
N ILE A 16 16.60 14.21 2.56
CA ILE A 16 15.45 14.24 3.47
C ILE A 16 15.97 14.00 4.89
N ARG A 17 15.67 14.93 5.81
CA ARG A 17 15.95 14.75 7.24
C ARG A 17 14.98 13.72 7.81
N SER A 18 15.49 12.57 8.20
CA SER A 18 14.72 11.52 8.83
C SER A 18 14.97 11.51 10.33
N THR A 19 13.91 11.57 11.11
CA THR A 19 13.95 11.41 12.58
C THR A 19 13.25 10.11 12.94
N ARG A 20 13.97 9.21 13.59
CA ARG A 20 13.42 7.97 14.09
C ARG A 20 13.08 8.11 15.57
N ILE A 21 11.87 7.71 15.93
CA ILE A 21 11.39 7.64 17.31
C ILE A 21 11.08 6.19 17.60
N ASP A 22 11.85 5.57 18.49
CA ASP A 22 11.61 4.20 18.94
C ASP A 22 10.71 4.26 20.19
N ILE A 23 9.53 3.65 20.06
CA ILE A 23 8.56 3.50 21.16
C ILE A 23 8.72 2.12 21.72
N ALA A 24 8.67 2.00 23.06
CA ALA A 24 8.81 0.72 23.76
C ALA A 24 7.68 -0.25 23.37
N ALA A 25 7.98 -1.55 23.36
CA ALA A 25 6.97 -2.56 23.00
C ALA A 25 5.81 -2.66 24.00
N ASP A 26 6.01 -2.15 25.22
CA ASP A 26 5.05 -2.07 26.31
C ASP A 26 4.52 -0.65 26.54
N ALA A 27 4.79 0.27 25.61
CA ALA A 27 4.25 1.62 25.65
C ALA A 27 2.72 1.62 25.70
N ASP A 28 2.15 2.55 26.43
CA ASP A 28 0.72 2.75 26.45
C ASP A 28 0.21 3.52 25.24
N TYR A 29 -1.11 3.51 25.07
CA TYR A 29 -1.77 4.19 23.94
C TYR A 29 -1.52 5.69 23.94
N ASP A 30 -1.51 6.32 25.14
CA ASP A 30 -1.38 7.78 25.29
C ASP A 30 0.02 8.25 24.89
N GLU A 31 1.07 7.45 25.11
CA GLU A 31 2.43 7.75 24.65
C GLU A 31 2.51 7.81 23.12
N VAL A 32 1.86 6.87 22.42
CA VAL A 32 1.81 6.85 20.96
C VAL A 32 1.03 8.05 20.45
N VAL A 33 -0.15 8.31 21.01
CA VAL A 33 -1.03 9.45 20.65
C VAL A 33 -0.30 10.76 20.84
N SER A 34 0.27 11.02 22.01
CA SER A 34 0.98 12.27 22.32
C SER A 34 2.21 12.48 21.39
N THR A 35 2.85 11.39 20.99
CA THR A 35 3.97 11.46 20.03
C THR A 35 3.47 11.89 18.65
N VAL A 36 2.37 11.31 18.15
CA VAL A 36 1.79 11.69 16.85
C VAL A 36 1.28 13.13 16.89
N GLU A 37 0.57 13.53 17.94
CA GLU A 37 0.06 14.90 18.09
C GLU A 37 1.18 15.94 18.11
N ARG A 38 2.26 15.67 18.81
CA ARG A 38 3.46 16.54 18.84
C ARG A 38 4.07 16.69 17.44
N LEU A 39 4.16 15.60 16.67
CA LEU A 39 4.67 15.63 15.31
C LEU A 39 3.72 16.34 14.34
N ASN A 40 2.40 16.21 14.54
CA ASN A 40 1.41 16.95 13.77
C ASN A 40 1.55 18.47 13.99
N ALA A 41 1.78 18.88 15.25
CA ALA A 41 1.91 20.28 15.62
C ALA A 41 3.25 20.93 15.20
N ASP A 42 4.26 20.12 14.89
CA ASP A 42 5.59 20.61 14.51
C ASP A 42 5.61 21.07 13.04
N PRO A 43 5.81 22.37 12.74
CA PRO A 43 5.85 22.88 11.37
C PRO A 43 7.07 22.38 10.57
N ASP A 44 8.12 21.91 11.22
CA ASP A 44 9.31 21.36 10.57
C ASP A 44 9.15 19.90 10.16
N VAL A 45 8.07 19.24 10.61
CA VAL A 45 7.72 17.86 10.23
C VAL A 45 6.77 17.90 9.03
N ASN A 46 7.25 17.43 7.89
CA ASN A 46 6.49 17.38 6.63
C ASN A 46 5.83 16.03 6.36
N GLY A 47 6.27 14.99 7.05
CA GLY A 47 5.71 13.64 6.87
C GLY A 47 5.89 12.78 8.11
N ILE A 48 4.88 11.97 8.40
CA ILE A 48 4.84 11.06 9.54
C ILE A 48 4.53 9.66 9.01
N LEU A 49 5.28 8.67 9.51
CA LEU A 49 5.08 7.27 9.23
C LEU A 49 5.08 6.49 10.54
N VAL A 50 4.00 5.79 10.81
CA VAL A 50 3.89 4.88 11.95
C VAL A 50 4.15 3.46 11.49
N GLN A 51 5.30 2.89 11.92
CA GLN A 51 5.74 1.58 11.46
C GLN A 51 5.01 0.45 12.18
N SER A 52 4.27 -0.36 11.44
CA SER A 52 3.68 -1.61 11.97
C SER A 52 4.73 -2.73 12.12
N PRO A 53 4.51 -3.68 13.07
CA PRO A 53 3.35 -3.75 13.98
C PRO A 53 3.45 -2.80 15.16
N LEU A 54 2.30 -2.30 15.63
CA LEU A 54 2.18 -1.53 16.86
C LEU A 54 2.27 -2.45 18.11
N PRO A 55 2.50 -1.88 19.31
CA PRO A 55 2.34 -2.61 20.55
C PRO A 55 1.00 -3.34 20.65
N SER A 56 0.99 -4.48 21.35
CA SER A 56 -0.21 -5.34 21.44
C SER A 56 -1.41 -4.59 22.02
N GLY A 57 -2.57 -4.75 21.37
CA GLY A 57 -3.84 -4.13 21.81
C GLY A 57 -4.11 -2.75 21.24
N MET A 58 -3.20 -2.16 20.46
CA MET A 58 -3.43 -0.88 19.80
C MET A 58 -4.15 -1.06 18.46
N ASP A 59 -5.09 -0.16 18.19
CA ASP A 59 -5.78 -0.10 16.90
C ASP A 59 -4.94 0.72 15.90
N GLU A 60 -4.33 0.03 14.92
CA GLU A 60 -3.53 0.66 13.86
C GLU A 60 -4.33 1.67 13.04
N ILE A 61 -5.64 1.45 12.86
CA ILE A 61 -6.48 2.38 12.10
C ILE A 61 -6.66 3.67 12.90
N ALA A 62 -7.01 3.55 14.17
CA ALA A 62 -7.18 4.71 15.04
C ALA A 62 -5.89 5.56 15.13
N ILE A 63 -4.73 4.91 15.25
CA ILE A 63 -3.43 5.62 15.28
C ILE A 63 -3.12 6.28 13.93
N THR A 64 -3.39 5.61 12.82
CA THR A 64 -3.17 6.19 11.48
C THR A 64 -4.05 7.41 11.26
N ASP A 65 -5.30 7.36 11.71
CA ASP A 65 -6.25 8.46 11.55
C ASP A 65 -5.99 9.66 12.50
N LEU A 66 -5.02 9.54 13.43
CA LEU A 66 -4.51 10.67 14.20
C LEU A 66 -3.48 11.51 13.42
N ILE A 67 -2.81 10.94 12.42
CA ILE A 67 -1.84 11.66 11.61
C ILE A 67 -2.57 12.73 10.80
N ASP A 68 -2.02 13.96 10.74
CA ASP A 68 -2.55 14.97 9.83
C ASP A 68 -2.52 14.40 8.39
N PRO A 69 -3.66 14.37 7.67
CA PRO A 69 -3.74 13.81 6.32
C PRO A 69 -2.70 14.35 5.33
N VAL A 70 -2.23 15.58 5.53
CA VAL A 70 -1.19 16.18 4.67
C VAL A 70 0.23 15.70 5.03
N LYS A 71 0.39 15.09 6.22
CA LYS A 71 1.64 14.51 6.71
C LYS A 71 1.66 12.97 6.64
N ASP A 72 0.54 12.34 6.26
CA ASP A 72 0.41 10.87 6.14
C ASP A 72 1.14 10.36 4.89
N VAL A 73 2.44 10.14 5.00
CA VAL A 73 3.27 9.74 3.86
C VAL A 73 3.03 8.31 3.36
N ASP A 74 2.36 7.47 4.14
CA ASP A 74 1.94 6.12 3.70
C ASP A 74 0.60 6.13 2.95
N GLY A 75 -0.18 7.23 3.02
CA GLY A 75 -1.47 7.38 2.35
C GLY A 75 -2.59 6.50 2.94
N PHE A 76 -2.52 6.16 4.22
CA PHE A 76 -3.46 5.25 4.87
C PHE A 76 -4.56 5.94 5.67
N HIS A 77 -4.44 7.24 5.90
CA HIS A 77 -5.47 8.03 6.59
C HIS A 77 -6.79 7.95 5.83
N ALA A 78 -7.91 7.85 6.55
CA ALA A 78 -9.25 7.70 5.96
C ALA A 78 -9.57 8.80 4.93
N GLN A 79 -9.13 10.04 5.15
CA GLN A 79 -9.31 11.15 4.21
C GLN A 79 -8.55 10.93 2.90
N ASN A 80 -7.29 10.45 2.94
CA ASN A 80 -6.50 10.16 1.75
C ASN A 80 -7.09 8.99 0.95
N LEU A 81 -7.53 7.94 1.64
CA LEU A 81 -8.24 6.82 1.01
C LEU A 81 -9.58 7.27 0.41
N GLY A 82 -10.30 8.18 1.07
CA GLY A 82 -11.52 8.79 0.54
C GLY A 82 -11.27 9.59 -0.74
N ARG A 83 -10.21 10.38 -0.79
CA ARG A 83 -9.76 11.10 -2.00
C ARG A 83 -9.40 10.14 -3.13
N LEU A 84 -8.69 9.04 -2.81
CA LEU A 84 -8.39 8.00 -3.77
C LEU A 84 -9.66 7.42 -4.40
N VAL A 85 -10.70 7.12 -3.60
CA VAL A 85 -12.00 6.63 -4.11
C VAL A 85 -12.66 7.64 -5.04
N GLN A 86 -12.55 8.93 -4.73
CA GLN A 86 -13.12 10.02 -5.53
C GLN A 86 -12.33 10.34 -6.80
N GLY A 87 -11.12 9.79 -6.96
CA GLY A 87 -10.21 10.15 -8.03
C GLY A 87 -9.58 11.54 -7.84
N ASP A 88 -9.56 12.05 -6.61
CA ASP A 88 -8.94 13.31 -6.25
C ASP A 88 -7.43 13.14 -6.07
N ALA A 89 -6.65 13.68 -7.00
CA ALA A 89 -5.19 13.60 -7.01
C ALA A 89 -4.50 14.46 -5.93
N SER A 90 -5.25 15.23 -5.13
CA SER A 90 -4.68 16.04 -4.04
C SER A 90 -4.34 15.21 -2.79
N GLY A 91 -4.82 13.97 -2.71
CA GLY A 91 -4.53 13.04 -1.61
C GLY A 91 -3.18 12.34 -1.79
N LEU A 92 -2.57 11.99 -0.65
CA LEU A 92 -1.41 11.11 -0.66
C LEU A 92 -1.85 9.67 -0.96
N LEU A 93 -1.13 9.01 -1.86
CA LEU A 93 -1.46 7.65 -2.29
C LEU A 93 -0.71 6.61 -1.43
N PRO A 94 -1.32 5.46 -1.16
CA PRO A 94 -0.61 4.33 -0.56
C PRO A 94 0.64 3.99 -1.39
N CYS A 95 1.82 4.02 -0.74
CA CYS A 95 3.11 3.96 -1.42
C CYS A 95 3.31 2.69 -2.24
N THR A 96 2.92 1.51 -1.72
CA THR A 96 3.08 0.24 -2.44
C THR A 96 2.20 0.17 -3.69
N PRO A 97 0.89 0.46 -3.64
CA PRO A 97 0.05 0.58 -4.83
C PRO A 97 0.55 1.61 -5.84
N ALA A 98 0.97 2.79 -5.38
CA ALA A 98 1.56 3.80 -6.26
C ALA A 98 2.84 3.28 -6.96
N GLY A 99 3.68 2.57 -6.23
CA GLY A 99 4.88 1.92 -6.79
C GLY A 99 4.55 0.87 -7.84
N VAL A 100 3.52 0.07 -7.64
CA VAL A 100 3.03 -0.91 -8.64
C VAL A 100 2.59 -0.20 -9.92
N MET A 101 1.82 0.91 -9.80
CA MET A 101 1.41 1.69 -10.98
C MET A 101 2.63 2.25 -11.73
N GLN A 102 3.64 2.75 -11.03
CA GLN A 102 4.91 3.21 -11.64
C GLN A 102 5.67 2.07 -12.34
N MET A 103 5.67 0.87 -11.78
CA MET A 103 6.30 -0.30 -12.42
C MET A 103 5.56 -0.70 -13.70
N LEU A 104 4.25 -0.68 -13.71
CA LEU A 104 3.42 -0.96 -14.90
C LEU A 104 3.65 0.08 -16.00
N ASP A 105 3.70 1.36 -15.65
CA ASP A 105 4.01 2.46 -16.56
C ASP A 105 5.43 2.31 -17.15
N TRP A 106 6.43 2.10 -16.31
CA TRP A 106 7.82 1.88 -16.73
C TRP A 106 7.98 0.67 -17.66
N ALA A 107 7.19 -0.39 -17.43
CA ALA A 107 7.15 -1.58 -18.28
C ALA A 107 6.30 -1.38 -19.56
N ASN A 108 5.71 -0.19 -19.76
CA ASN A 108 4.81 0.14 -20.86
C ASN A 108 3.61 -0.83 -20.96
N VAL A 109 3.05 -1.23 -19.83
CA VAL A 109 1.86 -2.08 -19.76
C VAL A 109 0.62 -1.22 -20.02
N ASP A 110 -0.01 -1.40 -21.17
CA ASP A 110 -1.30 -0.78 -21.45
C ASP A 110 -2.39 -1.44 -20.60
N LEU A 111 -3.03 -0.64 -19.74
CA LEU A 111 -4.09 -1.08 -18.83
C LEU A 111 -5.49 -0.87 -19.39
N ASN A 112 -5.64 -0.04 -20.44
CA ASN A 112 -6.93 0.36 -20.96
C ASN A 112 -7.74 -0.85 -21.47
N GLY A 113 -8.91 -1.07 -20.86
CA GLY A 113 -9.79 -2.20 -21.15
C GLY A 113 -9.26 -3.57 -20.73
N LYS A 114 -8.12 -3.66 -20.07
CA LYS A 114 -7.52 -4.91 -19.61
C LYS A 114 -8.24 -5.48 -18.40
N ARG A 115 -8.19 -6.80 -18.26
CA ARG A 115 -8.67 -7.51 -17.08
C ARG A 115 -7.55 -7.61 -16.07
N ALA A 116 -7.74 -7.00 -14.91
CA ALA A 116 -6.79 -7.07 -13.80
C ALA A 116 -7.37 -7.90 -12.65
N VAL A 117 -6.57 -8.77 -12.09
CA VAL A 117 -6.90 -9.52 -10.86
C VAL A 117 -5.95 -9.07 -9.75
N VAL A 118 -6.51 -8.57 -8.67
CA VAL A 118 -5.76 -8.24 -7.44
C VAL A 118 -6.04 -9.32 -6.41
N ILE A 119 -5.03 -10.11 -6.08
CA ILE A 119 -5.13 -11.18 -5.08
C ILE A 119 -4.75 -10.58 -3.72
N GLY A 120 -5.73 -10.39 -2.87
CA GLY A 120 -5.63 -9.72 -1.58
C GLY A 120 -6.55 -8.50 -1.49
N ARG A 121 -7.02 -8.20 -0.28
CA ARG A 121 -7.94 -7.09 -0.02
C ARG A 121 -7.58 -6.32 1.23
N SER A 122 -6.29 -6.21 1.51
CA SER A 122 -5.81 -5.40 2.63
C SER A 122 -6.08 -3.92 2.39
N ARG A 123 -6.28 -3.17 3.47
CA ARG A 123 -6.44 -1.72 3.44
C ARG A 123 -5.20 -1.03 2.84
N ILE A 124 -4.04 -1.60 3.07
CA ILE A 124 -2.76 -0.99 2.71
C ILE A 124 -2.28 -1.29 1.29
N VAL A 125 -2.75 -2.38 0.67
CA VAL A 125 -2.34 -2.76 -0.69
C VAL A 125 -3.52 -3.15 -1.57
N GLY A 126 -4.22 -4.24 -1.26
CA GLY A 126 -5.18 -4.84 -2.20
C GLY A 126 -6.33 -3.91 -2.59
N MET A 127 -6.96 -3.26 -1.62
CA MET A 127 -8.05 -2.30 -1.90
C MET A 127 -7.56 -1.07 -2.67
N PRO A 128 -6.54 -0.33 -2.22
CA PRO A 128 -6.09 0.84 -2.96
C PRO A 128 -5.48 0.50 -4.32
N GLN A 129 -4.82 -0.65 -4.48
CA GLN A 129 -4.34 -1.12 -5.79
C GLN A 129 -5.48 -1.33 -6.76
N SER A 130 -6.57 -1.92 -6.29
CA SER A 130 -7.75 -2.16 -7.14
C SER A 130 -8.39 -0.85 -7.59
N LEU A 131 -8.43 0.15 -6.72
CA LEU A 131 -8.93 1.48 -7.05
C LEU A 131 -8.04 2.16 -8.10
N LEU A 132 -6.71 2.15 -7.91
CA LEU A 132 -5.79 2.77 -8.87
C LEU A 132 -5.87 2.14 -10.26
N LEU A 133 -5.99 0.82 -10.36
CA LEU A 133 -6.16 0.13 -11.64
C LEU A 133 -7.49 0.46 -12.33
N ALA A 134 -8.55 0.69 -11.54
CA ALA A 134 -9.89 0.99 -12.06
C ALA A 134 -10.13 2.47 -12.35
N GLN A 135 -9.25 3.37 -11.89
CA GLN A 135 -9.41 4.81 -12.09
C GLN A 135 -9.36 5.21 -13.56
N LYS A 136 -10.00 6.35 -13.85
CA LYS A 136 -9.91 7.02 -15.13
C LYS A 136 -8.45 7.29 -15.53
N GLY A 137 -8.07 6.86 -16.72
CA GLY A 137 -6.70 6.95 -17.22
C GLY A 137 -5.91 5.65 -17.08
N ALA A 138 -6.23 4.79 -16.12
CA ALA A 138 -5.79 3.39 -16.08
C ALA A 138 -6.82 2.48 -16.75
N ASP A 139 -8.10 2.69 -16.47
CA ASP A 139 -9.27 2.14 -17.16
C ASP A 139 -9.28 0.59 -17.24
N ALA A 140 -8.69 -0.10 -16.25
CA ALA A 140 -8.76 -1.55 -16.20
C ALA A 140 -10.08 -2.04 -15.59
N THR A 141 -10.53 -3.22 -16.02
CA THR A 141 -11.61 -3.95 -15.36
C THR A 141 -11.01 -4.82 -14.26
N VAL A 142 -11.32 -4.51 -13.00
CA VAL A 142 -10.62 -5.10 -11.85
C VAL A 142 -11.49 -6.11 -11.11
N THR A 143 -10.92 -7.28 -10.85
CA THR A 143 -11.47 -8.30 -9.95
C THR A 143 -10.61 -8.39 -8.70
N ILE A 144 -11.23 -8.22 -7.53
CA ILE A 144 -10.56 -8.43 -6.24
C ILE A 144 -10.80 -9.88 -5.80
N ALA A 145 -9.71 -10.65 -5.66
CA ALA A 145 -9.73 -12.03 -5.22
C ALA A 145 -9.17 -12.16 -3.79
N HIS A 146 -9.69 -13.09 -3.02
CA HIS A 146 -9.29 -13.31 -1.62
C HIS A 146 -9.50 -14.77 -1.21
N SER A 147 -9.15 -15.14 0.00
CA SER A 147 -9.19 -16.52 0.52
C SER A 147 -10.55 -17.25 0.43
N ARG A 148 -11.64 -16.53 0.19
CA ARG A 148 -12.98 -17.10 -0.01
C ARG A 148 -13.44 -17.03 -1.47
N THR A 149 -12.60 -16.57 -2.39
CA THR A 149 -12.90 -16.55 -3.81
C THR A 149 -12.89 -17.97 -4.36
N GLN A 150 -13.96 -18.34 -5.02
CA GLN A 150 -14.06 -19.63 -5.70
C GLN A 150 -13.31 -19.58 -7.03
N ASP A 151 -12.63 -20.68 -7.37
CA ASP A 151 -11.88 -20.84 -8.62
C ASP A 151 -10.99 -19.63 -8.99
N MET A 152 -10.15 -19.25 -8.05
CA MET A 152 -9.22 -18.13 -8.23
C MET A 152 -8.28 -18.36 -9.42
N ALA A 153 -7.91 -19.62 -9.69
CA ALA A 153 -7.07 -19.98 -10.82
C ALA A 153 -7.72 -19.61 -12.16
N SER A 154 -9.03 -19.81 -12.31
CA SER A 154 -9.75 -19.42 -13.54
C SER A 154 -9.75 -17.91 -13.74
N LEU A 155 -10.00 -17.15 -12.67
CA LEU A 155 -9.93 -15.68 -12.74
C LEU A 155 -8.55 -15.20 -13.19
N CYS A 156 -7.48 -15.80 -12.66
CA CYS A 156 -6.11 -15.46 -13.03
C CYS A 156 -5.78 -15.86 -14.48
N ARG A 157 -6.26 -16.99 -14.97
CA ARG A 157 -6.06 -17.41 -16.38
C ARG A 157 -6.69 -16.44 -17.38
N ASP A 158 -7.76 -15.77 -17.01
CA ASP A 158 -8.43 -14.78 -17.86
C ASP A 158 -7.79 -13.37 -17.74
N ALA A 159 -6.95 -13.13 -16.74
CA ALA A 159 -6.38 -11.83 -16.47
C ALA A 159 -5.24 -11.46 -17.42
N ASP A 160 -5.18 -10.19 -17.80
CA ASP A 160 -4.04 -9.58 -18.51
C ASP A 160 -2.98 -9.09 -17.53
N VAL A 161 -3.43 -8.69 -16.32
CA VAL A 161 -2.57 -8.23 -15.23
C VAL A 161 -2.97 -8.93 -13.95
N ILE A 162 -2.00 -9.47 -13.22
CA ILE A 162 -2.18 -10.08 -11.91
C ILE A 162 -1.31 -9.35 -10.90
N VAL A 163 -1.91 -8.85 -9.82
CA VAL A 163 -1.17 -8.30 -8.68
C VAL A 163 -1.35 -9.22 -7.49
N ALA A 164 -0.31 -9.96 -7.13
CA ALA A 164 -0.31 -10.87 -5.98
C ALA A 164 0.10 -10.10 -4.71
N ALA A 165 -0.90 -9.70 -3.90
CA ALA A 165 -0.73 -8.96 -2.66
C ALA A 165 -1.03 -9.83 -1.42
N VAL A 166 -0.50 -11.04 -1.41
CA VAL A 166 -0.65 -12.03 -0.32
C VAL A 166 0.71 -12.57 0.07
N GLY A 167 0.98 -12.68 1.37
CA GLY A 167 2.23 -13.25 1.89
C GLY A 167 2.24 -14.79 1.88
N ARG A 168 1.83 -15.42 0.77
CA ARG A 168 1.82 -16.88 0.60
C ARG A 168 2.75 -17.24 -0.56
N PRO A 169 3.92 -17.85 -0.26
CA PRO A 169 4.85 -18.27 -1.30
C PRO A 169 4.19 -19.25 -2.28
N GLU A 170 4.60 -19.19 -3.54
CA GLU A 170 4.21 -20.13 -4.60
C GLU A 170 2.69 -20.32 -4.80
N MET A 171 1.89 -19.33 -4.39
CA MET A 171 0.43 -19.42 -4.51
C MET A 171 -0.05 -19.32 -5.96
N VAL A 172 0.57 -18.43 -6.74
CA VAL A 172 0.28 -18.24 -8.16
C VAL A 172 1.28 -19.07 -8.96
N THR A 173 0.78 -20.14 -9.55
CA THR A 173 1.59 -21.07 -10.34
C THR A 173 1.47 -20.76 -11.84
N ALA A 174 2.37 -21.33 -12.66
CA ALA A 174 2.42 -21.05 -14.10
C ALA A 174 1.12 -21.38 -14.84
N ASP A 175 0.38 -22.39 -14.37
CA ASP A 175 -0.92 -22.79 -14.93
C ASP A 175 -2.07 -21.80 -14.63
N TRP A 176 -1.83 -20.82 -13.76
CA TRP A 176 -2.77 -19.70 -13.50
C TRP A 176 -2.55 -18.53 -14.43
N ILE A 177 -1.44 -18.49 -15.17
CA ILE A 177 -0.99 -17.32 -15.91
C ILE A 177 -1.12 -17.60 -17.40
N LYS A 178 -1.93 -16.82 -18.12
CA LYS A 178 -1.99 -16.94 -19.58
C LYS A 178 -0.73 -16.35 -20.23
N PRO A 179 -0.32 -16.82 -21.40
CA PRO A 179 0.78 -16.22 -22.15
C PRO A 179 0.58 -14.71 -22.39
N GLY A 180 1.60 -13.92 -22.12
CA GLY A 180 1.58 -12.48 -22.30
C GLY A 180 0.97 -11.69 -21.14
N ALA A 181 0.48 -12.35 -20.08
CA ALA A 181 0.01 -11.63 -18.88
C ALA A 181 1.18 -11.01 -18.10
N THR A 182 0.94 -9.86 -17.51
CA THR A 182 1.87 -9.19 -16.60
C THR A 182 1.56 -9.61 -15.15
N VAL A 183 2.59 -9.99 -14.42
CA VAL A 183 2.46 -10.38 -13.00
C VAL A 183 3.32 -9.47 -12.14
N ILE A 184 2.71 -8.86 -11.12
CA ILE A 184 3.40 -8.11 -10.08
C ILE A 184 3.25 -8.87 -8.76
N ASP A 185 4.36 -9.30 -8.20
CA ASP A 185 4.40 -9.90 -6.86
C ASP A 185 4.76 -8.82 -5.83
N VAL A 186 3.81 -8.56 -4.93
CA VAL A 186 3.94 -7.60 -3.82
C VAL A 186 4.18 -8.35 -2.50
N GLY A 187 3.98 -9.66 -2.51
CA GLY A 187 4.11 -10.50 -1.32
C GLY A 187 5.54 -10.51 -0.77
N VAL A 188 5.69 -10.20 0.52
CA VAL A 188 6.99 -10.37 1.21
C VAL A 188 6.97 -11.74 1.90
N ASN A 189 7.77 -12.66 1.37
CA ASN A 189 7.96 -13.99 1.93
C ASN A 189 9.37 -14.08 2.53
N ARG A 190 9.48 -14.54 3.78
CA ARG A 190 10.75 -14.78 4.48
C ARG A 190 10.81 -16.23 4.94
#